data_c8d5bd2d435b6db7017856d45c7d97ff
#
_entry.id   c8d5bd2d435b6db7017856d45c7d97ff
#
_cell.length_a   1.000
_cell.length_b   1.000
_cell.length_c   1.000
_cell.angle_alpha   90.00
_cell.angle_beta   90.00
_cell.angle_gamma   90.00
#
_symmetry.space_group_name_H-M   'P 1'
#
loop_
_entity.id
_entity.type
_entity.pdbx_description
1 polymer ?
#
loop_
_entity_poly.entity_id
_entity_poly.type
_entity_poly.pdbx_seq_one_letter_code
_entity_poly.pdbx_strand_id
1 'polypeptide(L)'
;VVAQKHGVDPEATGRENLVLQGEFYAITGGDLRRRVAEALERFGLADAADRQAKTYSGGMQRRLDLAMGLIHRPQVLFLDEPTTGLDPEARADIWHEIERLARDELMTILLTTHYLEEADRLASQLAIVDRGRIVVQGTPDELKSDLEGDTIQVELVDAQDAAARLALAGVSGVGDAALEGRTLHTRARDGAAAIPAVLAALDAHGVKAASVTLARPSLDDVYLRHAGRSFHRADAEHEAVAA
;
A
#
# COMPACT_ATOMS: atom_id res chain seq x y z
N VAL A 1 -18.53 0.30 -5.23
CA VAL A 1 -17.47 1.09 -4.56
C VAL A 1 -17.49 0.73 -3.10
N VAL A 2 -16.32 0.43 -2.54
CA VAL A 2 -16.10 0.28 -1.10
C VAL A 2 -15.20 1.45 -0.69
N ALA A 3 -15.79 2.42 -0.01
CA ALA A 3 -15.09 3.66 0.37
C ALA A 3 -14.17 3.45 1.59
N GLN A 4 -13.30 4.42 1.84
CA GLN A 4 -12.43 4.43 3.03
C GLN A 4 -13.27 4.44 4.33
N LYS A 5 -14.35 5.23 4.38
CA LYS A 5 -15.32 5.17 5.49
C LYS A 5 -16.29 4.03 5.25
N HIS A 6 -16.47 3.17 6.28
CA HIS A 6 -17.34 2.00 6.18
C HIS A 6 -18.78 2.38 5.82
N GLY A 7 -19.36 1.68 4.84
CA GLY A 7 -20.78 1.73 4.53
C GLY A 7 -21.66 0.89 5.46
N VAL A 8 -21.06 0.32 6.49
CA VAL A 8 -21.71 -0.57 7.47
C VAL A 8 -22.52 0.24 8.45
N ASP A 9 -23.80 -0.12 8.64
CA ASP A 9 -24.61 0.39 9.75
C ASP A 9 -24.18 -0.30 11.06
N PRO A 10 -23.63 0.44 12.02
CA PRO A 10 -23.12 -0.14 13.27
C PRO A 10 -24.23 -0.69 14.19
N GLU A 11 -25.46 -0.21 14.06
CA GLU A 11 -26.58 -0.66 14.89
C GLU A 11 -27.27 -1.91 14.33
N ALA A 12 -27.10 -2.19 13.04
CA ALA A 12 -27.57 -3.39 12.39
C ALA A 12 -26.60 -4.56 12.63
N THR A 13 -27.08 -5.78 12.53
CA THR A 13 -26.26 -7.00 12.52
C THR A 13 -25.49 -7.13 11.20
N GLY A 14 -24.47 -8.00 11.16
CA GLY A 14 -23.77 -8.30 9.91
C GLY A 14 -24.71 -8.83 8.83
N ARG A 15 -25.65 -9.69 9.22
CA ARG A 15 -26.68 -10.23 8.33
C ARG A 15 -27.62 -9.15 7.80
N GLU A 16 -28.11 -8.26 8.67
CA GLU A 16 -29.03 -7.18 8.28
C GLU A 16 -28.35 -6.19 7.32
N ASN A 17 -27.08 -5.85 7.54
CA ASN A 17 -26.31 -5.03 6.61
C ASN A 17 -26.27 -5.64 5.20
N LEU A 18 -25.98 -6.95 5.09
CA LEU A 18 -25.96 -7.66 3.81
C LEU A 18 -27.35 -7.77 3.17
N VAL A 19 -28.40 -8.01 3.95
CA VAL A 19 -29.76 -8.05 3.47
C VAL A 19 -30.16 -6.69 2.90
N LEU A 20 -29.96 -5.62 3.65
CA LEU A 20 -30.29 -4.27 3.20
C LEU A 20 -29.54 -3.92 1.91
N GLN A 21 -28.25 -4.22 1.86
CA GLN A 21 -27.45 -3.98 0.65
C GLN A 21 -27.95 -4.77 -0.54
N GLY A 22 -28.33 -6.05 -0.36
CA GLY A 22 -28.89 -6.86 -1.43
C GLY A 22 -30.25 -6.31 -1.94
N GLU A 23 -31.09 -5.83 -1.03
CA GLU A 23 -32.38 -5.21 -1.38
C GLU A 23 -32.20 -3.93 -2.19
N PHE A 24 -31.18 -3.11 -1.92
CA PHE A 24 -30.84 -1.96 -2.74
C PHE A 24 -30.54 -2.32 -4.20
N TYR A 25 -30.01 -3.52 -4.43
CA TYR A 25 -29.78 -4.05 -5.77
C TYR A 25 -30.96 -4.90 -6.30
N ALA A 26 -32.14 -4.79 -5.69
CA ALA A 26 -33.36 -5.53 -6.06
C ALA A 26 -33.18 -7.05 -6.00
N ILE A 27 -32.27 -7.57 -5.21
CA ILE A 27 -32.10 -9.00 -4.93
C ILE A 27 -33.06 -9.34 -3.81
N THR A 28 -33.93 -10.35 -4.01
CA THR A 28 -34.99 -10.67 -3.04
C THR A 28 -35.17 -12.17 -2.83
N GLY A 29 -35.97 -12.54 -1.85
CA GLY A 29 -36.42 -13.90 -1.65
C GLY A 29 -35.32 -14.92 -1.35
N GLY A 30 -35.36 -16.07 -2.02
CA GLY A 30 -34.41 -17.16 -1.82
C GLY A 30 -33.01 -16.85 -2.30
N ASP A 31 -32.87 -16.06 -3.38
CA ASP A 31 -31.57 -15.67 -3.92
C ASP A 31 -30.82 -14.76 -2.93
N LEU A 32 -31.51 -13.79 -2.35
CA LEU A 32 -30.94 -12.91 -1.33
C LEU A 32 -30.43 -13.72 -0.12
N ARG A 33 -31.28 -14.60 0.43
CA ARG A 33 -30.89 -15.43 1.57
C ARG A 33 -29.66 -16.28 1.30
N ARG A 34 -29.60 -16.89 0.10
CA ARG A 34 -28.44 -17.69 -0.32
C ARG A 34 -27.17 -16.84 -0.43
N ARG A 35 -27.24 -15.68 -1.10
CA ARG A 35 -26.08 -14.79 -1.27
C ARG A 35 -25.58 -14.24 0.06
N VAL A 36 -26.47 -13.89 0.98
CA VAL A 36 -26.11 -13.44 2.34
C VAL A 36 -25.38 -14.55 3.09
N ALA A 37 -25.86 -15.79 3.06
CA ALA A 37 -25.20 -16.91 3.70
C ALA A 37 -23.81 -17.18 3.07
N GLU A 38 -23.73 -17.23 1.73
CA GLU A 38 -22.47 -17.40 1.00
C GLU A 38 -21.44 -16.29 1.36
N ALA A 39 -21.90 -15.03 1.44
CA ALA A 39 -21.04 -13.91 1.80
C ALA A 39 -20.52 -14.00 3.23
N LEU A 40 -21.38 -14.32 4.19
CA LEU A 40 -20.99 -14.47 5.61
C LEU A 40 -19.97 -15.59 5.80
N GLU A 41 -20.17 -16.73 5.17
CA GLU A 41 -19.22 -17.85 5.18
C GLU A 41 -17.88 -17.45 4.55
N ARG A 42 -17.94 -16.90 3.35
CA ARG A 42 -16.77 -16.49 2.58
C ARG A 42 -15.85 -15.53 3.34
N PHE A 43 -16.43 -14.55 4.04
CA PHE A 43 -15.68 -13.55 4.78
C PHE A 43 -15.41 -13.93 6.27
N GLY A 44 -15.72 -15.18 6.65
CA GLY A 44 -15.51 -15.67 8.01
C GLY A 44 -16.32 -14.90 9.06
N LEU A 45 -17.54 -14.49 8.69
CA LEU A 45 -18.45 -13.73 9.56
C LEU A 45 -19.68 -14.53 10.00
N ALA A 46 -19.78 -15.82 9.66
CA ALA A 46 -20.94 -16.66 9.91
C ALA A 46 -21.28 -16.73 11.42
N ASP A 47 -20.28 -16.96 12.28
CA ASP A 47 -20.46 -17.04 13.73
C ASP A 47 -20.83 -15.70 14.39
N ALA A 48 -20.56 -14.60 13.72
CA ALA A 48 -20.87 -13.25 14.18
C ALA A 48 -22.06 -12.62 13.45
N ALA A 49 -22.70 -13.35 12.52
CA ALA A 49 -23.70 -12.83 11.61
C ALA A 49 -24.84 -12.06 12.27
N ASP A 50 -25.29 -12.52 13.42
CA ASP A 50 -26.44 -11.98 14.17
C ASP A 50 -26.02 -11.06 15.34
N ARG A 51 -24.73 -10.68 15.42
CA ARG A 51 -24.21 -9.65 16.32
C ARG A 51 -24.25 -8.28 15.63
N GLN A 52 -24.48 -7.22 16.42
CA GLN A 52 -24.41 -5.84 15.89
C GLN A 52 -23.01 -5.50 15.40
N ALA A 53 -22.91 -4.85 14.24
CA ALA A 53 -21.65 -4.52 13.59
C ALA A 53 -20.76 -3.58 14.40
N LYS A 54 -21.31 -2.77 15.32
CA LYS A 54 -20.53 -1.96 16.28
C LYS A 54 -19.67 -2.80 17.24
N THR A 55 -19.97 -4.10 17.39
CA THR A 55 -19.20 -5.03 18.22
C THR A 55 -18.10 -5.77 17.45
N TYR A 56 -17.98 -5.51 16.16
CA TYR A 56 -16.96 -6.10 15.29
C TYR A 56 -15.62 -5.43 15.51
N SER A 57 -14.53 -6.18 15.34
CA SER A 57 -13.19 -5.58 15.19
C SER A 57 -13.10 -4.80 13.89
N GLY A 58 -12.09 -3.92 13.75
CA GLY A 58 -11.86 -3.17 12.51
C GLY A 58 -11.73 -4.10 11.28
N GLY A 59 -10.99 -5.20 11.42
CA GLY A 59 -10.88 -6.21 10.37
C GLY A 59 -12.21 -6.90 10.03
N MET A 60 -13.06 -7.19 11.03
CA MET A 60 -14.40 -7.73 10.78
C MET A 60 -15.31 -6.72 10.08
N GLN A 61 -15.25 -5.46 10.47
CA GLN A 61 -16.03 -4.40 9.80
C GLN A 61 -15.59 -4.24 8.34
N ARG A 62 -14.29 -4.29 8.08
CA ARG A 62 -13.77 -4.19 6.70
C ARG A 62 -14.16 -5.40 5.86
N ARG A 63 -14.11 -6.61 6.42
CA ARG A 63 -14.60 -7.82 5.73
C ARG A 63 -16.11 -7.75 5.43
N LEU A 64 -16.91 -7.20 6.34
CA LEU A 64 -18.33 -6.97 6.10
C LEU A 64 -18.56 -5.96 4.98
N ASP A 65 -17.82 -4.87 4.96
CA ASP A 65 -17.89 -3.82 3.94
C ASP A 65 -17.55 -4.37 2.52
N LEU A 66 -16.51 -5.19 2.44
CA LEU A 66 -16.18 -5.91 1.19
C LEU A 66 -17.30 -6.87 0.78
N ALA A 67 -17.86 -7.63 1.72
CA ALA A 67 -18.96 -8.56 1.47
C ALA A 67 -20.20 -7.82 0.92
N MET A 68 -20.51 -6.65 1.48
CA MET A 68 -21.58 -5.77 0.98
C MET A 68 -21.30 -5.30 -0.44
N GLY A 69 -20.06 -4.90 -0.74
CA GLY A 69 -19.63 -4.50 -2.08
C GLY A 69 -19.75 -5.61 -3.14
N LEU A 70 -19.78 -6.87 -2.71
CA LEU A 70 -19.82 -8.05 -3.59
C LEU A 70 -21.17 -8.73 -3.70
N ILE A 71 -22.15 -8.40 -2.85
CA ILE A 71 -23.45 -9.08 -2.77
C ILE A 71 -24.20 -9.12 -4.10
N HIS A 72 -24.03 -8.09 -4.93
CA HIS A 72 -24.65 -7.96 -6.24
C HIS A 72 -23.79 -8.51 -7.40
N ARG A 73 -22.64 -9.15 -7.10
CA ARG A 73 -21.71 -9.77 -8.06
C ARG A 73 -21.25 -8.80 -9.15
N PRO A 74 -20.57 -7.69 -8.81
CA PRO A 74 -20.10 -6.72 -9.79
C PRO A 74 -18.98 -7.30 -10.66
N GLN A 75 -18.84 -6.77 -11.88
CA GLN A 75 -17.70 -7.07 -12.76
C GLN A 75 -16.48 -6.20 -12.44
N VAL A 76 -16.72 -5.02 -11.87
CA VAL A 76 -15.67 -4.06 -11.49
C VAL A 76 -15.88 -3.66 -10.04
N LEU A 77 -14.82 -3.75 -9.24
CA LEU A 77 -14.79 -3.35 -7.84
C LEU A 77 -13.84 -2.17 -7.66
N PHE A 78 -14.33 -1.10 -7.04
CA PHE A 78 -13.51 0.05 -6.64
C PHE A 78 -13.27 -0.03 -5.15
N LEU A 79 -12.02 -0.02 -4.74
CA LEU A 79 -11.58 -0.05 -3.35
C LEU A 79 -10.79 1.22 -3.05
N ASP A 80 -11.28 1.99 -2.11
CA ASP A 80 -10.60 3.20 -1.67
C ASP A 80 -9.91 2.91 -0.34
N GLU A 81 -8.57 2.86 -0.36
CA GLU A 81 -7.70 2.55 0.76
C GLU A 81 -8.17 1.33 1.61
N PRO A 82 -8.24 0.13 1.02
CA PRO A 82 -8.94 -1.00 1.62
C PRO A 82 -8.36 -1.50 2.95
N THR A 83 -7.11 -1.18 3.25
CA THR A 83 -6.42 -1.71 4.44
C THR A 83 -5.98 -0.64 5.44
N THR A 84 -6.38 0.61 5.22
CA THR A 84 -6.05 1.72 6.14
C THR A 84 -6.62 1.48 7.52
N GLY A 85 -5.78 1.66 8.55
CA GLY A 85 -6.17 1.50 9.95
C GLY A 85 -6.29 0.05 10.44
N LEU A 86 -5.97 -0.94 9.60
CA LEU A 86 -5.96 -2.35 9.99
C LEU A 86 -4.61 -2.76 10.58
N ASP A 87 -4.66 -3.71 11.51
CA ASP A 87 -3.46 -4.40 11.96
C ASP A 87 -2.85 -5.29 10.86
N PRO A 88 -1.58 -5.72 10.99
CA PRO A 88 -0.91 -6.49 9.94
C PRO A 88 -1.61 -7.81 9.57
N GLU A 89 -2.25 -8.49 10.52
CA GLU A 89 -2.94 -9.76 10.27
C GLU A 89 -4.22 -9.51 9.46
N ALA A 90 -5.06 -8.58 9.90
CA ALA A 90 -6.27 -8.20 9.18
C ALA A 90 -5.96 -7.65 7.78
N ARG A 91 -4.85 -6.91 7.61
CA ARG A 91 -4.38 -6.43 6.31
C ARG A 91 -4.03 -7.59 5.38
N ALA A 92 -3.28 -8.57 5.87
CA ALA A 92 -2.91 -9.75 5.08
C ALA A 92 -4.15 -10.54 4.62
N ASP A 93 -5.16 -10.67 5.48
CA ASP A 93 -6.44 -11.33 5.14
C ASP A 93 -7.16 -10.60 4.00
N ILE A 94 -7.22 -9.26 4.04
CA ILE A 94 -7.83 -8.45 2.99
C ILE A 94 -7.05 -8.58 1.67
N TRP A 95 -5.72 -8.55 1.70
CA TRP A 95 -4.89 -8.77 0.52
C TRP A 95 -5.17 -10.12 -0.14
N HIS A 96 -5.22 -11.19 0.63
CA HIS A 96 -5.55 -12.52 0.12
C HIS A 96 -6.93 -12.56 -0.55
N GLU A 97 -7.91 -11.87 0.05
CA GLU A 97 -9.25 -11.81 -0.53
C GLU A 97 -9.27 -11.03 -1.85
N ILE A 98 -8.55 -9.89 -1.94
CA ILE A 98 -8.41 -9.10 -3.17
C ILE A 98 -7.71 -9.93 -4.27
N GLU A 99 -6.61 -10.62 -3.93
CA GLU A 99 -5.90 -11.51 -4.86
C GLU A 99 -6.82 -12.61 -5.39
N ARG A 100 -7.62 -13.23 -4.52
CA ARG A 100 -8.57 -14.27 -4.88
C ARG A 100 -9.66 -13.76 -5.84
N LEU A 101 -10.23 -12.59 -5.54
CA LEU A 101 -11.23 -11.95 -6.40
C LEU A 101 -10.68 -11.67 -7.80
N ALA A 102 -9.46 -11.14 -7.88
CA ALA A 102 -8.84 -10.81 -9.15
C ALA A 102 -8.48 -12.05 -9.97
N ARG A 103 -7.94 -13.09 -9.32
CA ARG A 103 -7.40 -14.27 -9.99
C ARG A 103 -8.46 -15.31 -10.28
N ASP A 104 -9.25 -15.69 -9.27
CA ASP A 104 -10.15 -16.84 -9.36
C ASP A 104 -11.53 -16.44 -9.92
N GLU A 105 -11.95 -15.21 -9.69
CA GLU A 105 -13.24 -14.70 -10.17
C GLU A 105 -13.09 -13.76 -11.37
N LEU A 106 -11.85 -13.53 -11.83
CA LEU A 106 -11.52 -12.68 -12.98
C LEU A 106 -12.13 -11.27 -12.85
N MET A 107 -12.24 -10.77 -11.62
CA MET A 107 -12.82 -9.47 -11.33
C MET A 107 -11.82 -8.36 -11.65
N THR A 108 -12.27 -7.32 -12.32
CA THR A 108 -11.48 -6.10 -12.47
C THR A 108 -11.55 -5.30 -11.19
N ILE A 109 -10.40 -5.04 -10.57
CA ILE A 109 -10.30 -4.27 -9.33
C ILE A 109 -9.48 -3.02 -9.57
N LEU A 110 -10.05 -1.86 -9.24
CA LEU A 110 -9.33 -0.60 -9.15
C LEU A 110 -9.23 -0.24 -7.67
N LEU A 111 -8.00 -0.17 -7.15
CA LEU A 111 -7.77 0.24 -5.77
C LEU A 111 -6.91 1.50 -5.71
N THR A 112 -7.19 2.35 -4.71
CA THR A 112 -6.29 3.40 -4.28
C THR A 112 -5.59 2.95 -3.00
N THR A 113 -4.34 3.32 -2.83
CA THR A 113 -3.60 3.05 -1.60
C THR A 113 -2.46 4.04 -1.42
N HIS A 114 -2.16 4.33 -0.16
CA HIS A 114 -0.95 5.02 0.25
C HIS A 114 0.11 4.03 0.81
N TYR A 115 -0.10 2.72 0.69
CA TYR A 115 0.88 1.69 1.02
C TYR A 115 1.51 1.14 -0.26
N LEU A 116 2.76 1.49 -0.53
CA LEU A 116 3.47 1.03 -1.73
C LEU A 116 3.69 -0.48 -1.73
N GLU A 117 3.81 -1.11 -0.55
CA GLU A 117 3.84 -2.57 -0.41
C GLU A 117 2.55 -3.24 -0.89
N GLU A 118 1.38 -2.63 -0.61
CA GLU A 118 0.08 -3.10 -1.11
C GLU A 118 0.01 -3.03 -2.63
N ALA A 119 0.45 -1.88 -3.19
CA ALA A 119 0.51 -1.71 -4.65
C ALA A 119 1.48 -2.71 -5.29
N ASP A 120 2.66 -2.92 -4.72
CA ASP A 120 3.66 -3.88 -5.21
C ASP A 120 3.15 -5.31 -5.23
N ARG A 121 2.36 -5.68 -4.22
CA ARG A 121 1.80 -7.03 -4.07
C ARG A 121 0.58 -7.30 -4.94
N LEU A 122 -0.35 -6.34 -5.02
CA LEU A 122 -1.68 -6.58 -5.58
C LEU A 122 -1.84 -6.10 -7.02
N ALA A 123 -1.10 -5.07 -7.43
CA ALA A 123 -1.34 -4.44 -8.71
C ALA A 123 -0.67 -5.22 -9.87
N SER A 124 -1.44 -5.50 -10.91
CA SER A 124 -0.88 -5.91 -12.21
C SER A 124 -0.42 -4.70 -13.03
N GLN A 125 -1.04 -3.54 -12.78
CA GLN A 125 -0.69 -2.24 -13.36
C GLN A 125 -0.91 -1.19 -12.28
N LEU A 126 -0.02 -0.22 -12.18
CA LEU A 126 -0.18 0.91 -11.25
C LEU A 126 0.13 2.24 -11.93
N ALA A 127 -0.42 3.31 -11.38
CA ALA A 127 -0.08 4.66 -11.71
C ALA A 127 0.24 5.43 -10.42
N ILE A 128 1.39 6.06 -10.36
CA ILE A 128 1.75 6.95 -9.26
C ILE A 128 1.20 8.34 -9.56
N VAL A 129 0.41 8.87 -8.64
CA VAL A 129 -0.20 10.19 -8.73
C VAL A 129 0.48 11.12 -7.72
N ASP A 130 1.04 12.22 -8.18
CA ASP A 130 1.55 13.30 -7.33
C ASP A 130 0.92 14.63 -7.75
N ARG A 131 0.37 15.37 -6.78
CA ARG A 131 -0.29 16.68 -6.99
C ARG A 131 -1.33 16.66 -8.12
N GLY A 132 -2.15 15.61 -8.18
CA GLY A 132 -3.22 15.46 -9.15
C GLY A 132 -2.76 15.10 -10.56
N ARG A 133 -1.50 14.66 -10.75
CA ARG A 133 -0.95 14.24 -12.04
C ARG A 133 -0.35 12.86 -11.93
N ILE A 134 -0.54 12.06 -12.97
CA ILE A 134 0.18 10.79 -13.11
C ILE A 134 1.63 11.14 -13.46
N VAL A 135 2.56 10.74 -12.58
CA VAL A 135 4.01 10.97 -12.78
C VAL A 135 4.69 9.78 -13.42
N VAL A 136 4.17 8.57 -13.22
CA VAL A 136 4.63 7.34 -13.86
C VAL A 136 3.53 6.27 -13.80
N GLN A 137 3.50 5.38 -14.79
CA GLN A 137 2.59 4.23 -14.84
C GLN A 137 3.28 3.04 -15.50
N GLY A 138 2.90 1.83 -15.07
CA GLY A 138 3.44 0.57 -15.59
C GLY A 138 3.15 -0.60 -14.64
N THR A 139 3.73 -1.75 -14.90
CA THR A 139 3.73 -2.85 -13.93
C THR A 139 4.73 -2.54 -12.80
N PRO A 140 4.51 -3.07 -11.57
CA PRO A 140 5.49 -2.90 -10.48
C PRO A 140 6.91 -3.28 -10.89
N ASP A 141 7.06 -4.41 -11.60
CA ASP A 141 8.37 -4.92 -12.00
C ASP A 141 9.04 -4.07 -13.10
N GLU A 142 8.29 -3.58 -14.09
CA GLU A 142 8.81 -2.63 -15.08
C GLU A 142 9.33 -1.38 -14.40
N LEU A 143 8.52 -0.75 -13.52
CA LEU A 143 8.88 0.47 -12.84
C LEU A 143 10.12 0.32 -11.93
N LYS A 144 10.23 -0.81 -11.24
CA LYS A 144 11.43 -1.12 -10.44
C LYS A 144 12.64 -1.40 -11.32
N SER A 145 12.46 -2.07 -12.45
CA SER A 145 13.54 -2.39 -13.40
C SER A 145 14.09 -1.16 -14.14
N ASP A 146 13.25 -0.15 -14.37
CA ASP A 146 13.66 1.15 -14.95
C ASP A 146 14.61 1.93 -14.02
N LEU A 147 14.66 1.52 -12.77
CA LEU A 147 15.62 2.00 -11.82
C LEU A 147 16.89 1.14 -11.95
N GLU A 148 17.84 1.54 -12.82
CA GLU A 148 19.10 0.82 -13.00
C GLU A 148 19.93 0.73 -11.71
N GLY A 149 20.44 -0.46 -11.40
CA GLY A 149 21.35 -0.74 -10.28
C GLY A 149 20.66 -1.03 -8.96
N ASP A 150 21.48 -1.26 -7.95
CA ASP A 150 21.06 -1.58 -6.57
C ASP A 150 20.82 -0.31 -5.77
N THR A 151 19.91 -0.36 -4.81
CA THR A 151 19.71 0.70 -3.80
C THR A 151 20.59 0.43 -2.59
N ILE A 152 21.45 1.37 -2.26
CA ILE A 152 22.25 1.38 -1.02
C ILE A 152 21.51 2.26 -0.02
N GLN A 153 21.10 1.67 1.09
CA GLN A 153 20.47 2.36 2.21
C GLN A 153 21.48 2.44 3.35
N VAL A 154 21.80 3.66 3.80
CA VAL A 154 22.72 3.88 4.93
C VAL A 154 21.95 4.56 6.05
N GLU A 155 21.79 3.89 7.17
CA GLU A 155 21.27 4.51 8.38
C GLU A 155 22.38 5.34 9.04
N LEU A 156 22.13 6.61 9.26
CA LEU A 156 23.08 7.53 9.87
C LEU A 156 22.87 7.61 11.39
N VAL A 157 23.94 7.79 12.14
CA VAL A 157 23.84 8.05 13.59
C VAL A 157 23.09 9.35 13.84
N ASP A 158 23.39 10.40 13.07
CA ASP A 158 22.76 11.70 13.14
C ASP A 158 22.29 12.14 11.74
N ALA A 159 21.18 12.86 11.67
CA ALA A 159 20.67 13.40 10.40
C ALA A 159 21.55 14.59 9.93
N GLN A 160 22.39 14.38 8.94
CA GLN A 160 23.31 15.37 8.36
C GLN A 160 23.15 15.44 6.83
N ASP A 161 21.98 15.89 6.36
CA ASP A 161 21.59 15.84 4.94
C ASP A 161 22.62 16.51 4.01
N ALA A 162 23.01 17.75 4.29
CA ALA A 162 23.94 18.49 3.42
C ALA A 162 25.33 17.83 3.34
N ALA A 163 25.88 17.36 4.47
CA ALA A 163 27.18 16.71 4.50
C ALA A 163 27.14 15.33 3.80
N ALA A 164 26.07 14.56 4.01
CA ALA A 164 25.90 13.25 3.39
C ALA A 164 25.76 13.34 1.86
N ARG A 165 24.96 14.30 1.35
CA ARG A 165 24.83 14.53 -0.09
C ARG A 165 26.15 14.99 -0.71
N LEU A 166 26.85 15.89 -0.04
CA LEU A 166 28.15 16.38 -0.50
C LEU A 166 29.20 15.25 -0.56
N ALA A 167 29.21 14.38 0.45
CA ALA A 167 30.09 13.23 0.50
C ALA A 167 29.88 12.31 -0.70
N LEU A 168 28.64 12.01 -1.04
CA LEU A 168 28.32 11.07 -2.11
C LEU A 168 28.43 11.65 -3.53
N ALA A 169 28.34 12.98 -3.68
CA ALA A 169 28.52 13.64 -4.98
C ALA A 169 29.90 13.39 -5.62
N GLY A 170 30.92 13.03 -4.82
CA GLY A 170 32.26 12.70 -5.30
C GLY A 170 32.51 11.21 -5.54
N VAL A 171 31.56 10.33 -5.25
CA VAL A 171 31.74 8.87 -5.38
C VAL A 171 31.38 8.41 -6.79
N SER A 172 32.36 7.89 -7.51
CA SER A 172 32.18 7.41 -8.88
C SER A 172 31.25 6.20 -8.93
N GLY A 173 30.26 6.23 -9.83
CA GLY A 173 29.31 5.12 -10.01
C GLY A 173 28.16 5.09 -8.99
N VAL A 174 28.07 6.11 -8.14
CA VAL A 174 26.96 6.31 -7.19
C VAL A 174 26.09 7.46 -7.73
N GLY A 175 24.78 7.26 -7.72
CA GLY A 175 23.80 8.24 -8.15
C GLY A 175 23.47 9.28 -7.09
N ASP A 176 22.42 10.07 -7.36
CA ASP A 176 21.95 11.09 -6.43
C ASP A 176 21.56 10.46 -5.08
N ALA A 177 21.88 11.18 -4.00
CA ALA A 177 21.58 10.78 -2.66
C ALA A 177 20.34 11.52 -2.12
N ALA A 178 19.42 10.78 -1.51
CA ALA A 178 18.27 11.33 -0.81
C ALA A 178 18.30 10.90 0.66
N LEU A 179 18.08 11.83 1.58
CA LEU A 179 17.99 11.56 3.01
C LEU A 179 16.54 11.62 3.46
N GLU A 180 16.09 10.55 4.08
CA GLU A 180 14.79 10.43 4.70
C GLU A 180 14.95 10.16 6.19
N GLY A 181 14.64 11.15 7.01
CA GLY A 181 14.93 11.07 8.44
C GLY A 181 16.42 10.89 8.71
N ARG A 182 16.83 9.68 9.05
CA ARG A 182 18.24 9.28 9.24
C ARG A 182 18.74 8.27 8.20
N THR A 183 17.88 7.88 7.27
CA THR A 183 18.22 6.89 6.23
C THR A 183 18.60 7.60 4.95
N LEU A 184 19.83 7.41 4.52
CA LEU A 184 20.38 7.91 3.27
C LEU A 184 20.18 6.85 2.20
N HIS A 185 19.45 7.19 1.16
CA HIS A 185 19.23 6.35 0.00
C HIS A 185 20.10 6.82 -1.14
N THR A 186 20.87 5.93 -1.73
CA THR A 186 21.60 6.20 -2.97
C THR A 186 21.62 4.94 -3.85
N ARG A 187 22.02 5.11 -5.09
CA ARG A 187 22.00 4.03 -6.06
C ARG A 187 23.37 3.83 -6.67
N ALA A 188 23.68 2.57 -6.95
CA ALA A 188 24.91 2.24 -7.65
C ALA A 188 24.63 1.07 -8.62
N ARG A 189 25.28 1.10 -9.80
CA ARG A 189 25.15 0.03 -10.78
C ARG A 189 25.55 -1.33 -10.22
N ASP A 190 26.54 -1.38 -9.36
CA ASP A 190 26.97 -2.52 -8.54
C ASP A 190 27.04 -2.03 -7.09
N GLY A 191 25.96 -2.20 -6.35
CA GLY A 191 25.84 -1.68 -4.99
C GLY A 191 26.81 -2.34 -4.04
N ALA A 192 27.05 -3.65 -4.17
CA ALA A 192 27.99 -4.36 -3.32
C ALA A 192 29.42 -3.84 -3.47
N ALA A 193 29.85 -3.58 -4.70
CA ALA A 193 31.16 -2.99 -4.98
C ALA A 193 31.27 -1.52 -4.55
N ALA A 194 30.17 -0.77 -4.53
CA ALA A 194 30.14 0.64 -4.19
C ALA A 194 30.12 0.92 -2.67
N ILE A 195 29.61 0.00 -1.85
CA ILE A 195 29.47 0.19 -0.38
C ILE A 195 30.78 0.67 0.28
N PRO A 196 31.96 0.09 0.05
CA PRO A 196 33.18 0.55 0.69
C PRO A 196 33.51 2.01 0.36
N ALA A 197 33.31 2.43 -0.89
CA ALA A 197 33.58 3.81 -1.32
C ALA A 197 32.56 4.79 -0.71
N VAL A 198 31.28 4.40 -0.63
CA VAL A 198 30.23 5.17 0.03
C VAL A 198 30.55 5.41 1.50
N LEU A 199 30.90 4.36 2.24
CA LEU A 199 31.23 4.47 3.66
C LEU A 199 32.49 5.32 3.91
N ALA A 200 33.54 5.15 3.09
CA ALA A 200 34.74 5.95 3.18
C ALA A 200 34.49 7.45 2.90
N ALA A 201 33.62 7.75 1.92
CA ALA A 201 33.24 9.12 1.59
C ALA A 201 32.44 9.79 2.71
N LEU A 202 31.51 9.07 3.34
CA LEU A 202 30.74 9.55 4.50
C LEU A 202 31.68 9.83 5.69
N ASP A 203 32.57 8.90 6.01
CA ASP A 203 33.51 9.05 7.12
C ASP A 203 34.46 10.24 6.90
N ALA A 204 34.98 10.44 5.69
CA ALA A 204 35.83 11.59 5.34
C ALA A 204 35.14 12.96 5.54
N HIS A 205 33.79 12.99 5.47
CA HIS A 205 32.97 14.18 5.73
C HIS A 205 32.41 14.23 7.16
N GLY A 206 32.85 13.33 8.05
CA GLY A 206 32.42 13.27 9.44
C GLY A 206 30.99 12.71 9.64
N VAL A 207 30.41 12.10 8.61
CA VAL A 207 29.08 11.48 8.66
C VAL A 207 29.21 10.02 9.06
N LYS A 208 28.67 9.65 10.22
CA LYS A 208 28.79 8.29 10.76
C LYS A 208 27.63 7.44 10.34
N ALA A 209 27.89 6.31 9.67
CA ALA A 209 26.94 5.26 9.37
C ALA A 209 26.71 4.36 10.60
N ALA A 210 25.45 4.08 10.94
CA ALA A 210 25.06 3.11 11.95
C ALA A 210 24.91 1.72 11.32
N SER A 211 24.32 1.65 10.13
CA SER A 211 24.17 0.41 9.36
C SER A 211 24.19 0.71 7.86
N VAL A 212 24.47 -0.31 7.05
CA VAL A 212 24.33 -0.26 5.58
C VAL A 212 23.61 -1.51 5.10
N THR A 213 22.64 -1.32 4.22
CA THR A 213 21.87 -2.39 3.62
C THR A 213 21.85 -2.22 2.12
N LEU A 214 22.03 -3.33 1.41
CA LEU A 214 21.86 -3.39 -0.04
C LEU A 214 20.45 -3.96 -0.32
N ALA A 215 19.66 -3.20 -1.06
CA ALA A 215 18.29 -3.58 -1.41
C ALA A 215 18.10 -3.56 -2.93
N ARG A 216 17.19 -4.41 -3.40
CA ARG A 216 16.68 -4.24 -4.76
C ARG A 216 15.80 -2.99 -4.82
N PRO A 217 15.69 -2.35 -6.00
CA PRO A 217 14.78 -1.22 -6.16
C PRO A 217 13.36 -1.53 -5.69
N SER A 218 12.78 -0.61 -4.95
CA SER A 218 11.41 -0.66 -4.44
C SER A 218 10.51 0.36 -5.13
N LEU A 219 9.19 0.28 -4.92
CA LEU A 219 8.28 1.33 -5.40
C LEU A 219 8.51 2.66 -4.65
N ASP A 220 9.04 2.65 -3.42
CA ASP A 220 9.48 3.88 -2.73
C ASP A 220 10.59 4.58 -3.51
N ASP A 221 11.56 3.83 -4.02
CA ASP A 221 12.64 4.37 -4.86
C ASP A 221 12.08 4.95 -6.17
N VAL A 222 11.07 4.28 -6.78
CA VAL A 222 10.37 4.79 -7.97
C VAL A 222 9.69 6.11 -7.65
N TYR A 223 8.94 6.17 -6.58
CA TYR A 223 8.25 7.39 -6.14
C TYR A 223 9.25 8.52 -5.87
N LEU A 224 10.32 8.25 -5.10
CA LEU A 224 11.36 9.22 -4.79
C LEU A 224 12.00 9.80 -6.05
N ARG A 225 12.28 8.97 -7.05
CA ARG A 225 12.85 9.41 -8.34
C ARG A 225 11.93 10.36 -9.09
N HIS A 226 10.63 10.06 -9.14
CA HIS A 226 9.67 10.80 -9.99
C HIS A 226 9.03 12.00 -9.28
N ALA A 227 8.80 11.91 -7.96
CA ALA A 227 8.21 12.97 -7.15
C ALA A 227 9.24 13.88 -6.45
N GLY A 228 10.53 13.48 -6.41
CA GLY A 228 11.61 14.24 -5.78
C GLY A 228 11.55 14.30 -4.25
N ARG A 229 10.66 13.52 -3.63
CA ARG A 229 10.46 13.37 -2.19
C ARG A 229 9.99 11.96 -1.90
N SER A 230 10.19 11.47 -0.66
CA SER A 230 9.67 10.16 -0.28
C SER A 230 8.15 10.15 -0.21
N PHE A 231 7.59 8.97 -0.41
CA PHE A 231 6.14 8.77 -0.36
C PHE A 231 5.57 9.09 1.03
N HIS A 232 6.21 8.64 2.09
CA HIS A 232 5.83 8.94 3.47
C HIS A 232 5.76 10.43 3.79
N ARG A 233 6.68 11.23 3.23
CA ARG A 233 6.65 12.69 3.42
C ARG A 233 5.51 13.34 2.64
N ALA A 234 5.19 12.83 1.45
CA ALA A 234 4.09 13.31 0.65
C ALA A 234 2.73 13.03 1.32
N ASP A 235 2.59 11.85 1.91
CA ASP A 235 1.39 11.41 2.61
C ASP A 235 1.12 12.28 3.85
N ALA A 236 2.14 12.49 4.69
CA ALA A 236 2.03 13.38 5.85
C ALA A 236 1.66 14.83 5.48
N GLU A 237 2.12 15.35 4.33
CA GLU A 237 1.74 16.67 3.83
C GLU A 237 0.26 16.71 3.40
N HIS A 238 -0.28 15.63 2.83
CA HIS A 238 -1.69 15.51 2.45
C HIS A 238 -2.62 15.44 3.67
N GLU A 239 -2.26 14.65 4.67
CA GLU A 239 -3.03 14.57 5.92
C GLU A 239 -3.10 15.91 6.64
N ALA A 240 -1.99 16.66 6.66
CA ALA A 240 -1.95 18.00 7.27
C ALA A 240 -2.80 19.06 6.55
N VAL A 241 -3.10 18.87 5.27
CA VAL A 241 -3.96 19.78 4.48
C VAL A 241 -5.44 19.38 4.59
N ALA A 242 -5.73 18.11 4.88
CA ALA A 242 -7.10 17.58 5.00
C ALA A 242 -7.71 17.72 6.41
N ALA A 243 -6.90 18.06 7.42
CA ALA A 243 -7.29 18.29 8.82
C ALA A 243 -7.61 19.77 9.09
#